data_dece95d9b18cc72a9e1956e14cecc7e5
#
_entry.id   dece95d9b18cc72a9e1956e14cecc7e5
#
_cell.length_a   1.000
_cell.length_b   1.000
_cell.length_c   1.000
_cell.angle_alpha   90.00
_cell.angle_beta   90.00
_cell.angle_gamma   90.00
#
_symmetry.space_group_name_H-M   'P 1'
#
loop_
_entity.id
_entity.type
_entity.pdbx_description
1 polymer ?
#
loop_
_entity_poly.entity_id
_entity_poly.type
_entity_poly.pdbx_seq_one_letter_code
_entity_poly.pdbx_strand_id
1 'polypeptide(L)'
;MTAPASGSAPGSAPGPAARVPAGHFDARALIDPVNPVELDAFVRAHRAANPTSAGQIIAWVFAIIALLCVVPVIGIFVMGLGYVIGRDVGVAVGGAIALLLLAGIIVGLVALVRRGIRTRNITRFRLARFAGANALTYIERIDAPPLPGMIFSNGSSRMSTDVLRGVAPRFVEFGNYQYTTSNGKQSQVHRWGYVAVKLDVPLPNIVLDALGNNTLGSSMTAA
;
A
#
# COMPACT_ATOMS: atom_id res chain seq x y z
N MET A 1 0.34 -4.76 -61.51
CA MET A 1 -0.42 -5.51 -60.52
C MET A 1 0.03 -5.04 -59.15
N THR A 2 -0.65 -4.08 -58.60
CA THR A 2 -0.36 -3.44 -57.30
C THR A 2 -1.37 -3.95 -56.30
N ALA A 3 -0.93 -4.59 -55.21
CA ALA A 3 -1.75 -5.06 -54.13
C ALA A 3 -2.15 -3.87 -53.21
N PRO A 4 -3.37 -3.83 -52.65
CA PRO A 4 -3.78 -2.76 -51.75
C PRO A 4 -3.30 -3.03 -50.34
N ALA A 5 -2.80 -1.97 -49.70
CA ALA A 5 -2.41 -1.93 -48.31
C ALA A 5 -3.63 -2.08 -47.38
N SER A 6 -3.54 -3.03 -46.48
CA SER A 6 -4.48 -3.27 -45.37
C SER A 6 -4.38 -2.15 -44.35
N GLY A 7 -5.41 -1.29 -44.30
CA GLY A 7 -5.52 -0.24 -43.30
C GLY A 7 -5.92 -0.81 -41.95
N SER A 8 -5.07 -0.57 -40.93
CA SER A 8 -5.36 -0.83 -39.54
C SER A 8 -6.44 0.14 -39.06
N ALA A 9 -7.54 -0.40 -38.53
CA ALA A 9 -8.57 0.40 -37.88
C ALA A 9 -8.05 1.09 -36.62
N PRO A 10 -8.35 2.38 -36.40
CA PRO A 10 -7.97 3.06 -35.15
C PRO A 10 -8.78 2.51 -33.98
N GLY A 11 -8.08 2.16 -32.90
CA GLY A 11 -8.69 1.70 -31.65
C GLY A 11 -9.73 2.69 -31.15
N SER A 12 -10.89 2.16 -30.81
CA SER A 12 -12.01 2.91 -30.24
C SER A 12 -11.56 3.67 -28.99
N ALA A 13 -11.65 4.99 -29.04
CA ALA A 13 -11.47 5.84 -27.87
C ALA A 13 -12.49 5.42 -26.79
N PRO A 14 -12.11 5.41 -25.49
CA PRO A 14 -13.07 5.15 -24.43
C PRO A 14 -14.19 6.18 -24.51
N GLY A 15 -15.43 5.69 -24.58
CA GLY A 15 -16.61 6.53 -24.64
C GLY A 15 -16.69 7.50 -23.46
N PRO A 16 -17.40 8.62 -23.60
CA PRO A 16 -17.51 9.63 -22.55
C PRO A 16 -18.07 8.99 -21.29
N ALA A 17 -17.31 9.11 -20.19
CA ALA A 17 -17.73 8.64 -18.87
C ALA A 17 -19.10 9.22 -18.55
N ALA A 18 -20.07 8.35 -18.24
CA ALA A 18 -21.41 8.73 -17.85
C ALA A 18 -21.34 9.75 -16.70
N ARG A 19 -21.93 10.94 -16.89
CA ARG A 19 -22.00 11.96 -15.86
C ARG A 19 -22.79 11.40 -14.67
N VAL A 20 -22.12 11.20 -13.55
CA VAL A 20 -22.78 10.88 -12.28
C VAL A 20 -23.62 12.10 -11.88
N PRO A 21 -24.91 11.95 -11.56
CA PRO A 21 -25.74 13.06 -11.09
C PRO A 21 -25.11 13.71 -9.87
N ALA A 22 -25.10 15.05 -9.83
CA ALA A 22 -24.57 15.81 -8.71
C ALA A 22 -25.27 15.37 -7.41
N GLY A 23 -24.55 14.73 -6.50
CA GLY A 23 -25.00 14.43 -5.16
C GLY A 23 -24.91 12.98 -4.66
N HIS A 24 -24.66 11.99 -5.51
CA HIS A 24 -24.55 10.58 -5.07
C HIS A 24 -23.28 9.91 -5.61
N PHE A 25 -22.40 9.50 -4.71
CA PHE A 25 -21.30 8.58 -5.03
C PHE A 25 -21.85 7.16 -5.16
N ASP A 26 -21.43 6.45 -6.21
CA ASP A 26 -21.68 5.01 -6.32
C ASP A 26 -20.66 4.24 -5.45
N ALA A 27 -21.10 3.86 -4.25
CA ALA A 27 -20.27 3.15 -3.29
C ALA A 27 -20.24 1.62 -3.51
N ARG A 28 -21.01 1.08 -4.48
CA ARG A 28 -21.10 -0.38 -4.69
C ARG A 28 -19.77 -1.02 -4.92
N ALA A 29 -18.88 -0.38 -5.66
CA ALA A 29 -17.53 -0.88 -5.93
C ALA A 29 -16.69 -1.11 -4.67
N LEU A 30 -16.98 -0.44 -3.54
CA LEU A 30 -16.29 -0.61 -2.26
C LEU A 30 -16.85 -1.78 -1.44
N ILE A 31 -18.12 -2.13 -1.63
CA ILE A 31 -18.88 -3.06 -0.79
C ILE A 31 -19.06 -4.41 -1.47
N ASP A 32 -19.30 -4.40 -2.79
CA ASP A 32 -19.60 -5.60 -3.57
C ASP A 32 -18.50 -6.67 -3.46
N PRO A 33 -18.88 -7.95 -3.52
CA PRO A 33 -17.91 -9.03 -3.57
C PRO A 33 -17.01 -8.90 -4.80
N VAL A 34 -15.71 -9.10 -4.60
CA VAL A 34 -14.71 -8.98 -5.68
C VAL A 34 -14.67 -10.26 -6.50
N ASN A 35 -14.88 -10.15 -7.80
CA ASN A 35 -14.70 -11.26 -8.74
C ASN A 35 -13.19 -11.58 -8.85
N PRO A 36 -12.76 -12.83 -8.53
CA PRO A 36 -11.35 -13.19 -8.55
C PRO A 36 -10.71 -13.09 -9.94
N VAL A 37 -11.46 -13.36 -11.01
CA VAL A 37 -10.95 -13.29 -12.40
C VAL A 37 -10.62 -11.85 -12.79
N GLU A 38 -11.51 -10.90 -12.44
CA GLU A 38 -11.30 -9.48 -12.70
C GLU A 38 -10.14 -8.93 -11.86
N LEU A 39 -10.04 -9.36 -10.59
CA LEU A 39 -8.94 -9.00 -9.71
C LEU A 39 -7.60 -9.46 -10.29
N ASP A 40 -7.52 -10.70 -10.75
CA ASP A 40 -6.28 -11.24 -11.33
C ASP A 40 -5.89 -10.53 -12.64
N ALA A 41 -6.87 -10.18 -13.46
CA ALA A 41 -6.64 -9.37 -14.66
C ALA A 41 -6.09 -7.98 -14.31
N PHE A 42 -6.71 -7.31 -13.33
CA PHE A 42 -6.25 -6.02 -12.82
C PHE A 42 -4.83 -6.10 -12.26
N VAL A 43 -4.53 -7.10 -11.42
CA VAL A 43 -3.20 -7.28 -10.83
C VAL A 43 -2.13 -7.52 -11.90
N ARG A 44 -2.44 -8.31 -12.95
CA ARG A 44 -1.51 -8.52 -14.07
C ARG A 44 -1.24 -7.22 -14.82
N ALA A 45 -2.28 -6.47 -15.18
CA ALA A 45 -2.16 -5.20 -15.87
C ALA A 45 -1.38 -4.17 -15.03
N HIS A 46 -1.70 -4.09 -13.73
CA HIS A 46 -1.02 -3.18 -12.79
C HIS A 46 0.47 -3.53 -12.64
N ARG A 47 0.83 -4.81 -12.56
CA ARG A 47 2.22 -5.26 -12.47
C ARG A 47 3.00 -4.99 -13.76
N ALA A 48 2.36 -5.11 -14.91
CA ALA A 48 2.98 -4.78 -16.20
C ALA A 48 3.27 -3.26 -16.30
N ALA A 49 2.35 -2.42 -15.81
CA ALA A 49 2.50 -0.96 -15.81
C ALA A 49 3.51 -0.46 -14.76
N ASN A 50 3.65 -1.20 -13.63
CA ASN A 50 4.51 -0.83 -12.50
C ASN A 50 5.47 -1.98 -12.17
N PRO A 51 6.55 -2.16 -12.94
CA PRO A 51 7.52 -3.22 -12.67
C PRO A 51 8.20 -3.03 -11.32
N THR A 52 8.51 -4.13 -10.65
CA THR A 52 9.17 -4.12 -9.34
C THR A 52 10.48 -3.36 -9.42
N SER A 53 10.70 -2.37 -8.59
CA SER A 53 11.95 -1.61 -8.59
C SER A 53 13.14 -2.47 -8.16
N ALA A 54 14.34 -2.19 -8.70
CA ALA A 54 15.56 -2.87 -8.31
C ALA A 54 15.80 -2.85 -6.79
N GLY A 55 15.47 -1.72 -6.13
CA GLY A 55 15.58 -1.60 -4.68
C GLY A 55 14.67 -2.56 -3.91
N GLN A 56 13.46 -2.84 -4.40
CA GLN A 56 12.58 -3.84 -3.80
C GLN A 56 13.13 -5.26 -3.97
N ILE A 57 13.70 -5.57 -5.12
CA ILE A 57 14.33 -6.86 -5.37
C ILE A 57 15.51 -7.05 -4.41
N ILE A 58 16.37 -6.04 -4.29
CA ILE A 58 17.51 -6.05 -3.37
C ILE A 58 17.05 -6.24 -1.93
N ALA A 59 16.01 -5.53 -1.48
CA ALA A 59 15.47 -5.69 -0.13
C ALA A 59 14.96 -7.12 0.13
N TRP A 60 14.30 -7.75 -0.83
CA TRP A 60 13.87 -9.15 -0.74
C TRP A 60 15.06 -10.11 -0.69
N VAL A 61 16.12 -9.87 -1.47
CA VAL A 61 17.35 -10.67 -1.44
C VAL A 61 17.99 -10.59 -0.06
N PHE A 62 18.13 -9.39 0.51
CA PHE A 62 18.67 -9.22 1.86
C PHE A 62 17.81 -9.90 2.94
N ALA A 63 16.49 -9.83 2.82
CA ALA A 63 15.59 -10.51 3.75
C ALA A 63 15.75 -12.04 3.69
N ILE A 64 15.91 -12.61 2.49
CA ILE A 64 16.16 -14.03 2.30
C ILE A 64 17.53 -14.42 2.88
N ILE A 65 18.58 -13.64 2.61
CA ILE A 65 19.93 -13.90 3.15
C ILE A 65 19.91 -13.85 4.69
N ALA A 66 19.24 -12.83 5.28
CA ALA A 66 19.12 -12.73 6.73
C ALA A 66 18.39 -13.94 7.32
N LEU A 67 17.33 -14.41 6.68
CA LEU A 67 16.60 -15.61 7.09
C LEU A 67 17.51 -16.86 7.01
N LEU A 68 18.28 -17.01 5.92
CA LEU A 68 19.22 -18.11 5.75
C LEU A 68 20.36 -18.10 6.77
N CYS A 69 20.76 -16.94 7.28
CA CYS A 69 21.76 -16.83 8.34
C CYS A 69 21.19 -17.15 9.74
N VAL A 70 19.98 -16.70 10.03
CA VAL A 70 19.34 -16.89 11.35
C VAL A 70 18.97 -18.36 11.59
N VAL A 71 18.53 -19.05 10.55
CA VAL A 71 18.07 -20.43 10.60
C VAL A 71 19.14 -21.40 11.15
N PRO A 72 20.38 -21.44 10.63
CA PRO A 72 21.42 -22.33 11.16
C PRO A 72 21.77 -22.01 12.62
N VAL A 73 21.77 -20.74 13.02
CA VAL A 73 22.06 -20.32 14.39
C VAL A 73 21.04 -20.91 15.36
N ILE A 74 19.75 -20.81 15.02
CA ILE A 74 18.67 -21.43 15.82
C ILE A 74 18.84 -22.97 15.84
N GLY A 75 19.16 -23.57 14.70
CA GLY A 75 19.38 -25.01 14.60
C GLY A 75 20.52 -25.50 15.51
N ILE A 76 21.66 -24.81 15.50
CA ILE A 76 22.81 -25.12 16.36
C ILE A 76 22.43 -24.98 17.82
N PHE A 77 21.70 -23.94 18.20
CA PHE A 77 21.26 -23.72 19.58
C PHE A 77 20.31 -24.83 20.06
N VAL A 78 19.35 -25.23 19.27
CA VAL A 78 18.41 -26.32 19.60
C VAL A 78 19.10 -27.68 19.65
N MET A 79 20.04 -27.94 18.73
CA MET A 79 20.87 -29.16 18.80
C MET A 79 21.75 -29.20 20.04
N GLY A 80 22.33 -28.06 20.41
CA GLY A 80 23.14 -27.95 21.66
C GLY A 80 22.31 -28.23 22.90
N LEU A 81 21.07 -27.70 22.96
CA LEU A 81 20.14 -27.99 24.05
C LEU A 81 19.75 -29.48 24.09
N GLY A 82 19.51 -30.10 22.95
CA GLY A 82 19.21 -31.53 22.81
C GLY A 82 20.38 -32.41 23.29
N TYR A 83 21.62 -32.00 23.02
CA TYR A 83 22.81 -32.70 23.52
C TYR A 83 22.92 -32.70 25.05
N VAL A 84 22.53 -31.62 25.71
CA VAL A 84 22.52 -31.51 27.19
C VAL A 84 21.44 -32.40 27.82
N ILE A 85 20.29 -32.58 27.12
CA ILE A 85 19.13 -33.36 27.63
C ILE A 85 19.33 -34.87 27.45
N GLY A 86 19.98 -35.30 26.35
CA GLY A 86 20.16 -36.75 26.12
C GLY A 86 21.01 -36.99 24.86
N ARG A 87 22.23 -37.43 25.08
CA ARG A 87 23.37 -37.52 24.17
C ARG A 87 23.01 -37.82 22.69
N ASP A 88 22.53 -39.01 22.35
CA ASP A 88 22.29 -39.35 20.93
C ASP A 88 20.83 -39.18 20.50
N VAL A 89 19.89 -39.58 21.33
CA VAL A 89 18.45 -39.44 21.09
C VAL A 89 18.01 -37.97 21.19
N GLY A 90 18.59 -37.23 22.16
CA GLY A 90 18.27 -35.81 22.36
C GLY A 90 18.67 -34.94 21.19
N VAL A 91 19.81 -35.19 20.54
CA VAL A 91 20.23 -34.44 19.32
C VAL A 91 19.32 -34.71 18.14
N ALA A 92 18.94 -35.97 17.92
CA ALA A 92 18.04 -36.33 16.82
C ALA A 92 16.64 -35.73 16.99
N VAL A 93 16.06 -35.85 18.18
CA VAL A 93 14.74 -35.28 18.52
C VAL A 93 14.78 -33.76 18.51
N GLY A 94 15.80 -33.13 19.08
CA GLY A 94 15.99 -31.69 19.07
C GLY A 94 16.14 -31.13 17.65
N GLY A 95 16.91 -31.81 16.79
CA GLY A 95 17.06 -31.46 15.38
C GLY A 95 15.73 -31.55 14.59
N ALA A 96 14.95 -32.61 14.83
CA ALA A 96 13.64 -32.76 14.19
C ALA A 96 12.66 -31.65 14.61
N ILE A 97 12.61 -31.33 15.90
CA ILE A 97 11.78 -30.24 16.43
C ILE A 97 12.21 -28.90 15.84
N ALA A 98 13.52 -28.61 15.75
CA ALA A 98 14.03 -27.38 15.14
C ALA A 98 13.60 -27.23 13.69
N LEU A 99 13.71 -28.30 12.89
CA LEU A 99 13.28 -28.29 11.49
C LEU A 99 11.77 -28.08 11.34
N LEU A 100 10.95 -28.69 12.18
CA LEU A 100 9.49 -28.49 12.17
C LEU A 100 9.11 -27.06 12.53
N LEU A 101 9.73 -26.48 13.58
CA LEU A 101 9.52 -25.10 13.99
C LEU A 101 9.91 -24.14 12.86
N LEU A 102 11.05 -24.38 12.23
CA LEU A 102 11.51 -23.59 11.11
C LEU A 102 10.55 -23.65 9.92
N ALA A 103 10.14 -24.84 9.53
CA ALA A 103 9.17 -25.01 8.45
C ALA A 103 7.86 -24.28 8.78
N GLY A 104 7.38 -24.37 10.03
CA GLY A 104 6.20 -23.65 10.50
C GLY A 104 6.35 -22.13 10.42
N ILE A 105 7.50 -21.59 10.82
CA ILE A 105 7.79 -20.15 10.71
C ILE A 105 7.80 -19.70 9.25
N ILE A 106 8.47 -20.44 8.36
CA ILE A 106 8.53 -20.10 6.94
C ILE A 106 7.13 -20.12 6.31
N VAL A 107 6.35 -21.17 6.56
CA VAL A 107 4.97 -21.29 6.05
C VAL A 107 4.10 -20.16 6.59
N GLY A 108 4.18 -19.86 7.88
CA GLY A 108 3.46 -18.76 8.52
C GLY A 108 3.83 -17.40 7.92
N LEU A 109 5.12 -17.13 7.72
CA LEU A 109 5.60 -15.89 7.13
C LEU A 109 5.12 -15.73 5.67
N VAL A 110 5.22 -16.80 4.87
CA VAL A 110 4.72 -16.81 3.47
C VAL A 110 3.22 -16.57 3.43
N ALA A 111 2.45 -17.20 4.33
CA ALA A 111 1.01 -17.02 4.42
C ALA A 111 0.64 -15.58 4.79
N LEU A 112 1.33 -14.96 5.77
CA LEU A 112 1.16 -13.56 6.16
C LEU A 112 1.45 -12.60 5.02
N VAL A 113 2.56 -12.79 4.31
CA VAL A 113 2.95 -11.94 3.17
C VAL A 113 1.92 -12.07 2.05
N ARG A 114 1.51 -13.30 1.69
CA ARG A 114 0.49 -13.53 0.66
C ARG A 114 -0.85 -12.89 1.03
N ARG A 115 -1.26 -13.02 2.31
CA ARG A 115 -2.49 -12.40 2.81
C ARG A 115 -2.41 -10.87 2.71
N GLY A 116 -1.29 -10.26 3.11
CA GLY A 116 -1.07 -8.82 3.02
C GLY A 116 -1.11 -8.30 1.58
N ILE A 117 -0.44 -8.98 0.65
CA ILE A 117 -0.45 -8.65 -0.78
C ILE A 117 -1.87 -8.76 -1.34
N ARG A 118 -2.59 -9.84 -1.03
CA ARG A 118 -3.97 -10.04 -1.50
C ARG A 118 -4.91 -8.95 -1.01
N THR A 119 -4.87 -8.62 0.28
CA THR A 119 -5.68 -7.55 0.86
C THR A 119 -5.40 -6.21 0.18
N ARG A 120 -4.12 -5.87 -0.02
CA ARG A 120 -3.72 -4.64 -0.70
C ARG A 120 -4.21 -4.59 -2.15
N ASN A 121 -4.11 -5.69 -2.88
CA ASN A 121 -4.60 -5.77 -4.26
C ASN A 121 -6.13 -5.62 -4.34
N ILE A 122 -6.88 -6.20 -3.41
CA ILE A 122 -8.34 -6.04 -3.30
C ILE A 122 -8.68 -4.57 -3.03
N THR A 123 -8.00 -3.92 -2.11
CA THR A 123 -8.22 -2.50 -1.80
C THR A 123 -7.97 -1.62 -3.03
N ARG A 124 -6.85 -1.81 -3.71
CA ARG A 124 -6.51 -1.08 -4.95
C ARG A 124 -7.55 -1.28 -6.04
N PHE A 125 -7.97 -2.52 -6.26
CA PHE A 125 -8.99 -2.86 -7.24
C PHE A 125 -10.32 -2.17 -6.93
N ARG A 126 -10.77 -2.19 -5.68
CA ARG A 126 -11.99 -1.52 -5.23
C ARG A 126 -11.91 -0.01 -5.42
N LEU A 127 -10.78 0.62 -5.03
CA LEU A 127 -10.58 2.05 -5.19
C LEU A 127 -10.53 2.46 -6.67
N ALA A 128 -9.88 1.67 -7.52
CA ALA A 128 -9.86 1.92 -8.96
C ALA A 128 -11.25 1.82 -9.59
N ARG A 129 -12.06 0.80 -9.21
CA ARG A 129 -13.45 0.66 -9.66
C ARG A 129 -14.34 1.80 -9.14
N PHE A 130 -14.19 2.15 -7.86
CA PHE A 130 -14.91 3.27 -7.27
C PHE A 130 -14.57 4.59 -7.98
N ALA A 131 -13.29 4.83 -8.27
CA ALA A 131 -12.86 5.99 -9.03
C ALA A 131 -13.53 6.04 -10.41
N GLY A 132 -13.50 4.94 -11.16
CA GLY A 132 -14.14 4.86 -12.47
C GLY A 132 -15.64 5.09 -12.43
N ALA A 133 -16.34 4.54 -11.43
CA ALA A 133 -17.80 4.71 -11.27
C ALA A 133 -18.20 6.15 -10.91
N ASN A 134 -17.30 6.93 -10.32
CA ASN A 134 -17.58 8.28 -9.80
C ASN A 134 -16.86 9.41 -10.55
N ALA A 135 -16.36 9.16 -11.76
CA ALA A 135 -15.59 10.12 -12.55
C ALA A 135 -14.36 10.70 -11.80
N LEU A 136 -13.75 9.87 -10.94
CA LEU A 136 -12.52 10.15 -10.24
C LEU A 136 -11.35 9.42 -10.90
N THR A 137 -10.14 9.89 -10.65
CA THR A 137 -8.90 9.20 -11.03
C THR A 137 -8.28 8.57 -9.80
N TYR A 138 -7.96 7.27 -9.87
CA TYR A 138 -7.19 6.60 -8.83
C TYR A 138 -5.69 6.72 -9.12
N ILE A 139 -4.93 7.19 -8.13
CA ILE A 139 -3.47 7.33 -8.17
C ILE A 139 -2.89 6.58 -6.97
N GLU A 140 -2.05 5.59 -7.23
CA GLU A 140 -1.52 4.74 -6.17
C GLU A 140 -0.61 5.49 -5.21
N ARG A 141 0.23 6.40 -5.74
CA ARG A 141 1.23 7.13 -4.96
C ARG A 141 1.57 8.46 -5.62
N ILE A 142 1.71 9.48 -4.80
CA ILE A 142 2.25 10.79 -5.17
C ILE A 142 3.34 11.13 -4.16
N ASP A 143 4.58 11.25 -4.61
CA ASP A 143 5.68 11.73 -3.78
C ASP A 143 5.62 13.24 -3.65
N ALA A 144 5.83 13.76 -2.44
CA ALA A 144 5.78 15.19 -2.11
C ALA A 144 4.55 15.90 -2.73
N PRO A 145 3.31 15.52 -2.36
CA PRO A 145 2.10 16.05 -2.98
C PRO A 145 2.07 17.58 -2.89
N PRO A 146 1.79 18.32 -4.02
CA PRO A 146 1.83 19.77 -4.07
C PRO A 146 0.51 20.38 -3.57
N LEU A 147 0.04 19.97 -2.39
CA LEU A 147 -1.17 20.49 -1.79
C LEU A 147 -0.83 21.65 -0.84
N PRO A 148 -1.64 22.72 -0.82
CA PRO A 148 -1.51 23.79 0.16
C PRO A 148 -1.88 23.27 1.55
N GLY A 149 -1.17 23.76 2.56
CA GLY A 149 -1.42 23.41 3.97
C GLY A 149 -0.14 23.02 4.69
N MET A 150 -0.03 23.40 5.96
CA MET A 150 1.16 23.21 6.78
C MET A 150 1.59 21.74 6.88
N ILE A 151 0.64 20.82 6.92
CA ILE A 151 0.93 19.38 7.03
C ILE A 151 1.71 18.86 5.82
N PHE A 152 1.47 19.41 4.62
CA PHE A 152 2.13 18.97 3.38
C PHE A 152 3.53 19.53 3.20
N SER A 153 3.92 20.51 4.01
CA SER A 153 5.29 21.09 4.04
C SER A 153 6.15 20.51 5.15
N ASN A 154 5.58 19.80 6.11
CA ASN A 154 6.28 19.30 7.28
C ASN A 154 7.06 18.01 7.01
N GLY A 155 8.24 17.87 7.65
CA GLY A 155 9.04 16.65 7.67
C GLY A 155 9.65 16.26 6.32
N SER A 156 10.14 15.03 6.28
CA SER A 156 10.77 14.39 5.12
C SER A 156 9.98 13.18 4.65
N SER A 157 10.38 12.55 3.52
CA SER A 157 9.75 11.34 2.97
C SER A 157 8.22 11.46 2.83
N ARG A 158 7.79 12.65 2.39
CA ARG A 158 6.37 13.00 2.23
C ARG A 158 5.78 12.25 1.05
N MET A 159 4.65 11.59 1.27
CA MET A 159 3.92 10.89 0.21
C MET A 159 2.43 10.81 0.49
N SER A 160 1.63 10.87 -0.56
CA SER A 160 0.22 10.47 -0.54
C SER A 160 0.05 9.11 -1.20
N THR A 161 -0.80 8.27 -0.65
CA THR A 161 -1.12 6.94 -1.18
C THR A 161 -2.62 6.75 -1.30
N ASP A 162 -3.02 5.88 -2.22
CA ASP A 162 -4.43 5.55 -2.48
C ASP A 162 -5.27 6.80 -2.73
N VAL A 163 -4.78 7.67 -3.62
CA VAL A 163 -5.37 8.98 -3.90
C VAL A 163 -6.50 8.84 -4.92
N LEU A 164 -7.65 9.42 -4.58
CA LEU A 164 -8.81 9.57 -5.45
C LEU A 164 -8.97 11.05 -5.79
N ARG A 165 -8.82 11.41 -7.06
CA ARG A 165 -8.84 12.81 -7.51
C ARG A 165 -9.94 13.04 -8.52
N GLY A 166 -10.78 14.04 -8.26
CA GLY A 166 -11.74 14.61 -9.20
C GLY A 166 -11.35 16.03 -9.59
N VAL A 167 -11.62 16.41 -10.83
CA VAL A 167 -11.31 17.76 -11.33
C VAL A 167 -12.56 18.54 -11.75
N ALA A 168 -13.67 17.86 -11.98
CA ALA A 168 -14.93 18.47 -12.39
C ALA A 168 -16.08 17.97 -11.51
N PRO A 169 -17.04 18.83 -11.16
CA PRO A 169 -17.14 20.27 -11.46
C PRO A 169 -16.16 21.13 -10.65
N ARG A 170 -15.51 20.54 -9.63
CA ARG A 170 -14.57 21.17 -8.71
C ARG A 170 -13.46 20.18 -8.39
N PHE A 171 -12.22 20.68 -8.18
CA PHE A 171 -11.14 19.83 -7.70
C PHE A 171 -11.48 19.30 -6.30
N VAL A 172 -11.43 17.97 -6.17
CA VAL A 172 -11.54 17.25 -4.92
C VAL A 172 -10.51 16.12 -4.90
N GLU A 173 -9.88 15.93 -3.76
CA GLU A 173 -8.89 14.86 -3.60
C GLU A 173 -9.03 14.21 -2.23
N PHE A 174 -9.05 12.89 -2.21
CA PHE A 174 -9.04 12.08 -1.00
C PHE A 174 -7.79 11.22 -1.02
N GLY A 175 -7.13 11.07 0.11
CA GLY A 175 -5.95 10.22 0.15
C GLY A 175 -5.44 9.97 1.56
N ASN A 176 -4.48 9.07 1.66
CA ASN A 176 -3.70 8.85 2.86
C ASN A 176 -2.36 9.57 2.72
N TYR A 177 -2.02 10.40 3.67
CA TYR A 177 -0.77 11.15 3.69
C TYR A 177 0.16 10.63 4.75
N GLN A 178 1.43 10.57 4.43
CA GLN A 178 2.49 10.16 5.35
C GLN A 178 3.68 11.08 5.22
N TYR A 179 4.28 11.44 6.36
CA TYR A 179 5.58 12.11 6.44
C TYR A 179 6.37 11.62 7.65
N THR A 180 7.66 11.89 7.66
CA THR A 180 8.58 11.47 8.70
C THR A 180 9.22 12.69 9.34
N THR A 181 9.21 12.77 10.68
CA THR A 181 10.00 13.73 11.46
C THR A 181 11.16 13.00 12.13
N SER A 182 12.30 13.68 12.23
CA SER A 182 13.48 13.17 12.93
C SER A 182 14.05 14.26 13.83
N ASN A 183 14.37 13.90 15.07
CA ASN A 183 15.05 14.77 16.04
C ASN A 183 16.52 14.35 16.27
N GLY A 184 17.13 13.68 15.29
CA GLY A 184 18.51 13.20 15.32
C GLY A 184 18.73 11.86 16.00
N LYS A 185 17.94 11.49 17.00
CA LYS A 185 18.03 10.21 17.72
C LYS A 185 16.89 9.25 17.39
N GLN A 186 15.72 9.80 17.09
CA GLN A 186 14.53 9.01 16.80
C GLN A 186 13.86 9.55 15.54
N SER A 187 13.30 8.64 14.75
CA SER A 187 12.52 8.95 13.57
C SER A 187 11.07 8.49 13.81
N GLN A 188 10.12 9.39 13.61
CA GLN A 188 8.70 9.12 13.79
C GLN A 188 7.96 9.28 12.48
N VAL A 189 7.14 8.29 12.13
CA VAL A 189 6.28 8.32 10.93
C VAL A 189 4.87 8.74 11.35
N HIS A 190 4.39 9.81 10.73
CA HIS A 190 3.04 10.33 10.91
C HIS A 190 2.18 9.92 9.73
N ARG A 191 0.93 9.47 10.00
CA ARG A 191 -0.04 9.04 8.97
C ARG A 191 -1.38 9.69 9.21
N TRP A 192 -1.99 10.23 8.13
CA TRP A 192 -3.24 10.96 8.16
C TRP A 192 -4.09 10.62 6.95
N GLY A 193 -5.41 10.54 7.12
CA GLY A 193 -6.34 10.66 6.00
C GLY A 193 -6.62 12.13 5.75
N TYR A 194 -6.74 12.54 4.48
CA TYR A 194 -7.08 13.91 4.14
C TYR A 194 -8.14 13.99 3.05
N VAL A 195 -8.81 15.13 3.04
CA VAL A 195 -9.69 15.58 1.96
C VAL A 195 -9.25 17.00 1.58
N ALA A 196 -8.92 17.20 0.31
CA ALA A 196 -8.61 18.50 -0.24
C ALA A 196 -9.71 18.91 -1.24
N VAL A 197 -10.27 20.09 -1.06
CA VAL A 197 -11.31 20.65 -1.92
C VAL A 197 -10.90 22.05 -2.34
N LYS A 198 -10.91 22.34 -3.66
CA LYS A 198 -10.67 23.70 -4.15
C LYS A 198 -11.91 24.55 -3.88
N LEU A 199 -11.71 25.65 -3.19
CA LEU A 199 -12.76 26.63 -2.90
C LEU A 199 -12.71 27.76 -3.92
N ASP A 200 -13.86 28.35 -4.22
CA ASP A 200 -13.96 29.49 -5.14
C ASP A 200 -13.54 30.80 -4.47
N VAL A 201 -13.61 30.84 -3.13
CA VAL A 201 -13.22 31.98 -2.31
C VAL A 201 -12.23 31.49 -1.25
N PRO A 202 -11.12 32.24 -1.01
CA PRO A 202 -10.21 31.89 0.05
C PRO A 202 -10.92 32.00 1.42
N LEU A 203 -10.79 30.95 2.22
CA LEU A 203 -11.25 30.95 3.61
C LEU A 203 -10.09 31.26 4.54
N PRO A 204 -10.36 31.83 5.74
CA PRO A 204 -9.35 31.92 6.79
C PRO A 204 -8.87 30.51 7.18
N ASN A 205 -7.65 30.41 7.71
CA ASN A 205 -7.14 29.14 8.22
C ASN A 205 -8.00 28.67 9.39
N ILE A 206 -8.67 27.55 9.22
CA ILE A 206 -9.51 26.91 10.24
C ILE A 206 -8.83 25.59 10.61
N VAL A 207 -8.55 25.40 11.89
CA VAL A 207 -8.08 24.13 12.44
C VAL A 207 -9.24 23.50 13.20
N LEU A 208 -9.68 22.33 12.73
CA LEU A 208 -10.67 21.52 13.43
C LEU A 208 -9.90 20.41 14.15
N ASP A 209 -9.85 20.48 15.48
CA ASP A 209 -9.25 19.46 16.31
C ASP A 209 -10.35 18.55 16.89
N ALA A 210 -10.21 17.24 16.67
CA ALA A 210 -11.13 16.26 17.22
C ALA A 210 -10.73 15.95 18.67
N LEU A 211 -11.57 16.32 19.64
CA LEU A 211 -11.36 16.15 21.08
C LEU A 211 -10.96 14.71 21.49
N GLY A 212 -11.28 13.70 20.69
CA GLY A 212 -10.92 12.29 20.95
C GLY A 212 -9.52 11.88 20.50
N ASN A 213 -8.79 12.71 19.76
CA ASN A 213 -7.47 12.35 19.21
C ASN A 213 -6.29 12.69 20.14
N ASN A 214 -6.55 13.38 21.26
CA ASN A 214 -5.53 13.90 22.17
C ASN A 214 -5.04 12.88 23.22
N THR A 215 -5.41 11.60 23.12
CA THR A 215 -5.01 10.56 24.09
C THR A 215 -3.53 10.13 23.99
N LEU A 216 -2.75 10.66 23.05
CA LEU A 216 -1.32 10.36 22.89
C LEU A 216 -0.44 11.62 22.73
N GLY A 217 -0.67 12.65 23.54
CA GLY A 217 0.38 13.61 23.88
C GLY A 217 0.98 14.47 22.75
N SER A 218 0.30 14.70 21.64
CA SER A 218 0.71 15.68 20.64
C SER A 218 -0.32 16.79 20.53
N SER A 219 -0.31 17.71 21.48
CA SER A 219 -0.90 19.02 21.26
C SER A 219 -0.09 19.71 20.14
N MET A 220 -0.69 19.93 18.99
CA MET A 220 -0.22 20.97 18.08
C MET A 220 -0.58 22.31 18.72
N THR A 221 0.24 22.76 19.65
CA THR A 221 0.24 24.16 20.06
C THR A 221 0.77 24.96 18.89
N ALA A 222 -0.12 25.68 18.23
CA ALA A 222 0.24 26.76 17.32
C ALA A 222 1.05 27.80 18.09
N ALA A 223 2.27 28.07 17.61
CA ALA A 223 2.98 29.31 17.91
C ALA A 223 2.70 30.30 16.80
#